data_5d0b297f9409557f203b14be9fca345d
#
_entry.id   5d0b297f9409557f203b14be9fca345d
#
_cell.length_a   1.000
_cell.length_b   1.000
_cell.length_c   1.000
_cell.angle_alpha   90.00
_cell.angle_beta   90.00
_cell.angle_gamma   90.00
#
_symmetry.space_group_name_H-M   'P 1'
#
loop_
_entity.id
_entity.type
_entity.pdbx_description
1 polymer ?
#
loop_
_entity_poly.entity_id
_entity_poly.type
_entity_poly.pdbx_seq_one_letter_code
_entity_poly.pdbx_strand_id
1 'polypeptide(L)'
;MINILLILTLNFSCVDKKSTEKEPNKAELVVPSKTDTLKFTSGIRIIFQDSKGNYWLGSHNEGVSFYNGKSFEYFTTNEGLSDNQIRSIQEDKNGKIWLGTAKGASVYDKGVLTNYLTKNNEPKYEWNQTNGDLWFYAGEEDGINRFDGIKMNYLIFPKPKNENPDNTYGVTDISKEKDGNVWIGTYAALFNYDGEIVNIFDKEKLNLKDNELLHIRSVLADSKGRIWIGNNGIGVLLMEGNSIINFSEKNNLIHPTSARRGDKSKPGTLEHVFAIEEDSEGNIWFGDRDTGAWKYDGKTLTNYSISDKLSDTMIWTIYKDNKNNLLFGMANGNIFKFNGKVFEKQF
;
A
#
# COMPACT_ATOMS: atom_id res chain seq x y z
N MET A 1 71.16 23.74 41.23
CA MET A 1 70.48 22.66 40.51
C MET A 1 69.00 22.97 40.61
N ILE A 2 68.41 23.47 39.52
CA ILE A 2 67.00 23.86 39.46
C ILE A 2 66.30 22.76 38.64
N ASN A 3 65.38 22.01 39.30
CA ASN A 3 64.53 21.02 38.64
C ASN A 3 63.36 21.75 38.01
N ILE A 4 63.28 21.70 36.66
CA ILE A 4 62.14 22.17 35.88
C ILE A 4 61.21 20.97 35.73
N LEU A 5 59.99 21.07 36.33
CA LEU A 5 58.93 20.11 36.18
C LEU A 5 58.11 20.47 34.90
N LEU A 6 58.16 19.62 33.92
CA LEU A 6 57.43 19.79 32.67
C LEU A 6 56.02 19.21 32.82
N ILE A 7 54.99 20.05 32.92
CA ILE A 7 53.57 19.61 32.95
C ILE A 7 53.09 19.46 31.53
N LEU A 8 52.86 18.22 31.05
CA LEU A 8 52.16 17.91 29.82
C LEU A 8 50.65 18.02 30.05
N THR A 9 50.04 19.05 29.49
CA THR A 9 48.58 19.13 29.41
C THR A 9 48.08 18.36 28.18
N LEU A 10 47.44 17.22 28.40
CA LEU A 10 46.70 16.49 27.39
C LEU A 10 45.37 17.18 27.12
N ASN A 11 45.27 17.91 26.02
CA ASN A 11 43.99 18.40 25.50
C ASN A 11 43.22 17.24 24.83
N PHE A 12 42.22 16.71 25.53
CA PHE A 12 41.19 15.88 24.91
C PHE A 12 40.22 16.78 24.13
N SER A 13 40.39 16.84 22.81
CA SER A 13 39.40 17.42 21.93
C SER A 13 38.29 16.39 21.75
N CYS A 14 37.15 16.60 22.40
CA CYS A 14 35.89 15.93 22.03
C CYS A 14 35.50 16.45 20.68
N VAL A 15 35.65 15.62 19.65
CA VAL A 15 35.04 15.86 18.34
C VAL A 15 33.60 15.42 18.47
N ASP A 16 32.70 16.37 18.73
CA ASP A 16 31.27 16.18 18.54
C ASP A 16 31.02 15.84 17.07
N LYS A 17 30.73 14.57 16.77
CA LYS A 17 30.13 14.17 15.53
C LYS A 17 28.72 14.75 15.47
N LYS A 18 28.57 16.00 15.03
CA LYS A 18 27.30 16.48 14.52
C LYS A 18 26.90 15.58 13.37
N SER A 19 25.86 14.76 13.58
CA SER A 19 25.12 14.13 12.50
C SER A 19 24.58 15.26 11.63
N THR A 20 25.14 15.43 10.46
CA THR A 20 24.59 16.31 9.43
C THR A 20 23.31 15.65 8.92
N GLU A 21 22.19 15.94 9.57
CA GLU A 21 20.87 15.77 8.93
C GLU A 21 20.93 16.62 7.65
N LYS A 22 20.92 15.94 6.50
CA LYS A 22 20.76 16.64 5.22
C LYS A 22 19.36 17.25 5.23
N GLU A 23 19.29 18.58 5.27
CA GLU A 23 18.04 19.30 5.07
C GLU A 23 17.35 18.80 3.78
N PRO A 24 16.00 18.68 3.78
CA PRO A 24 15.27 18.36 2.56
C PRO A 24 15.61 19.38 1.47
N ASN A 25 15.79 18.92 0.24
CA ASN A 25 16.09 19.78 -0.92
C ASN A 25 15.11 20.95 -0.97
N LYS A 26 15.65 22.14 -1.23
CA LYS A 26 14.89 23.39 -1.30
C LYS A 26 13.67 23.23 -2.19
N ALA A 27 12.50 23.44 -1.61
CA ALA A 27 11.22 23.28 -2.28
C ALA A 27 11.04 24.35 -3.37
N GLU A 28 10.90 23.92 -4.62
CA GLU A 28 10.57 24.78 -5.75
C GLU A 28 9.05 24.68 -6.02
N LEU A 29 8.45 25.80 -6.48
CA LEU A 29 7.07 25.81 -6.93
C LEU A 29 6.93 24.98 -8.21
N VAL A 30 6.08 23.98 -8.14
CA VAL A 30 5.83 23.03 -9.22
C VAL A 30 4.70 23.55 -10.12
N VAL A 31 4.90 23.54 -11.43
CA VAL A 31 3.86 23.87 -12.42
C VAL A 31 3.42 22.57 -13.12
N PRO A 32 2.34 21.93 -12.65
CA PRO A 32 1.87 20.68 -13.25
C PRO A 32 1.23 20.91 -14.62
N SER A 33 1.32 19.91 -15.51
CA SER A 33 0.53 19.90 -16.74
C SER A 33 -0.96 19.72 -16.43
N LYS A 34 -1.84 20.35 -17.23
CA LYS A 34 -3.30 20.31 -17.03
C LYS A 34 -4.03 19.72 -18.22
N THR A 35 -5.09 18.95 -17.95
CA THR A 35 -5.97 18.38 -18.97
C THR A 35 -7.41 18.25 -18.47
N ASP A 36 -8.37 18.13 -19.39
CA ASP A 36 -9.79 17.96 -19.07
C ASP A 36 -10.19 16.48 -18.88
N THR A 37 -9.31 15.54 -19.28
CA THR A 37 -9.53 14.11 -19.18
C THR A 37 -8.35 13.41 -18.54
N LEU A 38 -8.61 12.30 -17.83
CA LEU A 38 -7.56 11.44 -17.29
C LEU A 38 -6.76 10.80 -18.44
N LYS A 39 -5.42 10.90 -18.37
CA LYS A 39 -4.52 10.43 -19.44
C LYS A 39 -3.64 9.24 -19.07
N PHE A 40 -3.82 8.66 -17.90
CA PHE A 40 -3.03 7.49 -17.53
C PHE A 40 -3.34 6.29 -18.43
N THR A 41 -2.29 5.61 -18.85
CA THR A 41 -2.31 4.38 -19.64
C THR A 41 -1.75 3.20 -18.88
N SER A 42 -0.89 3.46 -17.89
CA SER A 42 -0.43 2.47 -16.93
C SER A 42 -1.38 2.42 -15.73
N GLY A 43 -1.79 1.29 -15.30
CA GLY A 43 -2.85 1.06 -14.32
C GLY A 43 -2.95 2.01 -13.13
N ILE A 44 -4.19 2.25 -12.71
CA ILE A 44 -4.52 3.01 -11.50
C ILE A 44 -4.30 2.10 -10.29
N ARG A 45 -3.28 2.40 -9.51
CA ARG A 45 -2.95 1.64 -8.30
C ARG A 45 -3.66 2.14 -7.06
N ILE A 46 -3.83 3.46 -6.95
CA ILE A 46 -4.39 4.10 -5.76
C ILE A 46 -5.39 5.16 -6.20
N ILE A 47 -6.53 5.16 -5.55
CA ILE A 47 -7.52 6.22 -5.59
C ILE A 47 -7.64 6.75 -4.17
N PHE A 48 -7.60 8.06 -3.99
CA PHE A 48 -7.75 8.71 -2.70
C PHE A 48 -8.54 9.99 -2.87
N GLN A 49 -9.51 10.24 -1.98
CA GLN A 49 -10.23 11.51 -1.92
C GLN A 49 -9.79 12.29 -0.69
N ASP A 50 -9.28 13.50 -0.88
CA ASP A 50 -8.84 14.36 0.21
C ASP A 50 -10.03 14.96 1.00
N SER A 51 -9.75 15.59 2.13
CA SER A 51 -10.75 16.21 3.01
C SER A 51 -11.55 17.33 2.35
N LYS A 52 -11.07 17.86 1.21
CA LYS A 52 -11.74 18.89 0.40
C LYS A 52 -12.63 18.29 -0.70
N GLY A 53 -12.61 16.96 -0.85
CA GLY A 53 -13.38 16.22 -1.85
C GLY A 53 -12.71 16.10 -3.21
N ASN A 54 -11.44 16.49 -3.35
CA ASN A 54 -10.67 16.29 -4.57
C ASN A 54 -10.14 14.87 -4.65
N TYR A 55 -9.90 14.37 -5.87
CA TYR A 55 -9.33 13.05 -6.07
C TYR A 55 -7.84 13.11 -6.40
N TRP A 56 -7.10 12.21 -5.81
CA TRP A 56 -5.71 11.93 -6.09
C TRP A 56 -5.61 10.52 -6.65
N LEU A 57 -5.10 10.38 -7.85
CA LEU A 57 -5.04 9.13 -8.61
C LEU A 57 -3.59 8.75 -8.81
N GLY A 58 -3.15 7.70 -8.16
CA GLY A 58 -1.79 7.18 -8.26
C GLY A 58 -1.68 6.11 -9.34
N SER A 59 -0.75 6.29 -10.27
CA SER A 59 -0.51 5.34 -11.35
C SER A 59 0.61 4.34 -11.03
N HIS A 60 0.74 3.32 -11.90
CA HIS A 60 1.81 2.33 -11.79
C HIS A 60 3.21 2.92 -12.07
N ASN A 61 3.33 3.83 -13.06
CA ASN A 61 4.62 4.40 -13.47
C ASN A 61 4.53 5.77 -14.15
N GLU A 62 3.38 6.45 -14.07
CA GLU A 62 3.14 7.76 -14.70
C GLU A 62 2.90 8.87 -13.67
N GLY A 63 3.27 8.63 -12.39
CA GLY A 63 3.12 9.59 -11.30
C GLY A 63 1.72 9.63 -10.71
N VAL A 64 1.32 10.80 -10.22
CA VAL A 64 0.02 11.05 -9.62
C VAL A 64 -0.73 12.14 -10.36
N SER A 65 -2.05 11.98 -10.47
CA SER A 65 -2.94 13.02 -10.97
C SER A 65 -3.85 13.54 -9.85
N PHE A 66 -3.98 14.84 -9.78
CA PHE A 66 -4.92 15.55 -8.91
C PHE A 66 -6.11 16.03 -9.74
N TYR A 67 -7.33 15.74 -9.28
CA TYR A 67 -8.57 16.14 -9.91
C TYR A 67 -9.43 16.98 -8.95
N ASN A 68 -9.70 18.23 -9.34
CA ASN A 68 -10.44 19.20 -8.52
C ASN A 68 -11.94 19.31 -8.89
N GLY A 69 -12.48 18.34 -9.63
CA GLY A 69 -13.85 18.37 -10.14
C GLY A 69 -13.98 19.05 -11.52
N LYS A 70 -12.90 19.63 -12.07
CA LYS A 70 -12.92 20.35 -13.36
C LYS A 70 -11.77 19.92 -14.29
N SER A 71 -10.57 19.79 -13.75
CA SER A 71 -9.37 19.47 -14.53
C SER A 71 -8.45 18.56 -13.76
N PHE A 72 -7.61 17.85 -14.49
CA PHE A 72 -6.53 17.02 -13.96
C PHE A 72 -5.21 17.79 -14.01
N GLU A 73 -4.45 17.70 -12.92
CA GLU A 73 -3.07 18.16 -12.82
C GLU A 73 -2.17 16.96 -12.57
N TYR A 74 -1.02 16.88 -13.25
CA TYR A 74 -0.13 15.72 -13.20
C TYR A 74 1.19 16.07 -12.53
N PHE A 75 1.63 15.20 -11.64
CA PHE A 75 2.91 15.29 -10.96
C PHE A 75 3.70 14.01 -11.23
N THR A 76 4.90 14.20 -11.75
CA THR A 76 5.88 13.16 -12.05
C THR A 76 7.23 13.50 -11.41
N THR A 77 8.25 12.71 -11.69
CA THR A 77 9.63 13.07 -11.29
C THR A 77 10.11 14.39 -11.92
N ASN A 78 9.52 14.83 -13.04
CA ASN A 78 9.82 16.14 -13.63
C ASN A 78 9.29 17.29 -12.78
N GLU A 79 8.16 17.09 -12.12
CA GLU A 79 7.55 18.02 -11.19
C GLU A 79 8.06 17.83 -9.75
N GLY A 80 9.01 16.93 -9.53
CA GLY A 80 9.68 16.76 -8.23
C GLY A 80 9.22 15.59 -7.38
N LEU A 81 8.43 14.64 -7.90
CA LEU A 81 8.18 13.38 -7.18
C LEU A 81 9.48 12.59 -7.01
N SER A 82 9.57 11.84 -5.93
CA SER A 82 10.71 10.93 -5.69
C SER A 82 10.73 9.76 -6.67
N ASP A 83 9.56 9.30 -7.13
CA ASP A 83 9.40 8.28 -8.16
C ASP A 83 7.99 8.34 -8.80
N ASN A 84 7.85 7.86 -10.03
CA ASN A 84 6.57 7.83 -10.75
C ASN A 84 5.69 6.64 -10.38
N GLN A 85 6.20 5.64 -9.68
CA GLN A 85 5.40 4.54 -9.18
C GLN A 85 4.77 4.92 -7.84
N ILE A 86 3.45 5.16 -7.84
CA ILE A 86 2.71 5.50 -6.63
C ILE A 86 2.17 4.23 -5.98
N ARG A 87 2.40 4.08 -4.67
CA ARG A 87 2.03 2.89 -3.89
C ARG A 87 1.02 3.17 -2.79
N SER A 88 0.95 4.41 -2.28
CA SER A 88 -0.05 4.85 -1.32
C SER A 88 -0.27 6.35 -1.41
N ILE A 89 -1.46 6.81 -1.01
CA ILE A 89 -1.78 8.23 -0.89
C ILE A 89 -2.51 8.42 0.43
N GLN A 90 -2.08 9.37 1.24
CA GLN A 90 -2.65 9.66 2.54
C GLN A 90 -2.68 11.17 2.77
N GLU A 91 -3.61 11.65 3.59
CA GLU A 91 -3.66 13.04 4.05
C GLU A 91 -3.31 13.09 5.53
N ASP A 92 -2.40 14.00 5.92
CA ASP A 92 -2.08 14.21 7.33
C ASP A 92 -3.08 15.18 7.98
N LYS A 93 -3.00 15.29 9.32
CA LYS A 93 -3.86 16.19 10.12
C LYS A 93 -3.77 17.67 9.74
N ASN A 94 -2.77 18.07 8.98
CA ASN A 94 -2.56 19.44 8.52
C ASN A 94 -3.06 19.63 7.07
N GLY A 95 -3.64 18.60 6.45
CA GLY A 95 -4.13 18.62 5.07
C GLY A 95 -3.04 18.52 4.01
N LYS A 96 -1.83 18.05 4.37
CA LYS A 96 -0.77 17.74 3.42
C LYS A 96 -1.00 16.36 2.83
N ILE A 97 -0.76 16.24 1.53
CA ILE A 97 -0.92 14.95 0.83
C ILE A 97 0.44 14.25 0.76
N TRP A 98 0.46 13.06 1.30
CA TRP A 98 1.61 12.18 1.33
C TRP A 98 1.47 11.12 0.25
N LEU A 99 2.43 11.07 -0.65
CA LEU A 99 2.49 10.19 -1.80
C LEU A 99 3.60 9.16 -1.57
N GLY A 100 3.22 7.96 -1.13
CA GLY A 100 4.16 6.85 -1.03
C GLY A 100 4.57 6.38 -2.42
N THR A 101 5.87 6.30 -2.66
CA THR A 101 6.45 5.94 -3.96
C THR A 101 7.38 4.73 -3.84
N ALA A 102 7.91 4.25 -4.97
CA ALA A 102 8.89 3.18 -4.98
C ALA A 102 10.23 3.55 -4.31
N LYS A 103 10.52 4.84 -4.05
CA LYS A 103 11.78 5.30 -3.43
C LYS A 103 11.62 5.93 -2.06
N GLY A 104 10.41 5.93 -1.51
CA GLY A 104 10.08 6.58 -0.24
C GLY A 104 8.77 7.33 -0.32
N ALA A 105 8.68 8.54 0.22
CA ALA A 105 7.48 9.36 0.15
C ALA A 105 7.77 10.77 -0.37
N SER A 106 6.81 11.33 -1.11
CA SER A 106 6.78 12.74 -1.51
C SER A 106 5.61 13.41 -0.80
N VAL A 107 5.80 14.61 -0.28
CA VAL A 107 4.77 15.40 0.39
C VAL A 107 4.41 16.59 -0.46
N TYR A 108 3.14 16.70 -0.80
CA TYR A 108 2.59 17.88 -1.46
C TYR A 108 1.93 18.81 -0.43
N ASP A 109 2.42 20.04 -0.37
CA ASP A 109 1.88 21.10 0.46
C ASP A 109 1.79 22.41 -0.34
N LYS A 110 0.59 22.81 -0.73
CA LYS A 110 0.30 24.09 -1.41
C LYS A 110 1.20 24.38 -2.63
N GLY A 111 1.37 23.39 -3.51
CA GLY A 111 2.16 23.55 -4.74
C GLY A 111 3.66 23.24 -4.57
N VAL A 112 4.06 22.75 -3.42
CA VAL A 112 5.44 22.39 -3.12
C VAL A 112 5.55 20.90 -2.87
N LEU A 113 6.53 20.23 -3.49
CA LEU A 113 6.87 18.84 -3.24
C LEU A 113 8.16 18.73 -2.41
N THR A 114 8.13 17.91 -1.37
CA THR A 114 9.30 17.60 -0.52
C THR A 114 9.45 16.08 -0.44
N ASN A 115 10.67 15.57 -0.57
CA ASN A 115 10.93 14.14 -0.66
C ASN A 115 11.62 13.58 0.59
N TYR A 116 11.13 12.43 1.06
CA TYR A 116 11.69 11.60 2.13
C TYR A 116 12.07 10.24 1.53
N LEU A 117 13.35 10.07 1.19
CA LEU A 117 13.84 8.85 0.54
C LEU A 117 14.21 7.81 1.60
N THR A 118 13.77 6.57 1.44
CA THR A 118 14.07 5.45 2.35
C THR A 118 15.57 5.26 2.54
N LYS A 119 16.34 5.28 1.46
CA LYS A 119 17.80 5.11 1.48
C LYS A 119 18.56 6.15 2.30
N ASN A 120 17.92 7.25 2.70
CA ASN A 120 18.52 8.30 3.52
C ASN A 120 18.26 8.08 5.01
N ASN A 121 17.47 7.07 5.37
CA ASN A 121 17.12 6.76 6.74
C ASN A 121 17.95 5.56 7.24
N GLU A 122 18.53 5.70 8.42
CA GLU A 122 19.15 4.57 9.12
C GLU A 122 18.07 3.57 9.54
N PRO A 123 18.26 2.25 9.29
CA PRO A 123 17.29 1.24 9.66
C PRO A 123 17.13 1.12 11.17
N LYS A 124 15.91 0.94 11.64
CA LYS A 124 15.57 0.77 13.05
C LYS A 124 14.85 -0.55 13.28
N TYR A 125 15.12 -1.15 14.41
CA TYR A 125 14.52 -2.42 14.84
C TYR A 125 13.49 -2.21 15.96
N GLU A 126 13.44 -1.03 16.54
CA GLU A 126 12.48 -0.68 17.59
C GLU A 126 11.24 -0.06 16.95
N TRP A 127 10.14 -0.76 17.06
CA TRP A 127 8.85 -0.33 16.61
C TRP A 127 8.18 0.50 17.71
N ASN A 128 7.73 1.69 17.34
CA ASN A 128 6.97 2.58 18.19
C ASN A 128 5.77 3.10 17.41
N GLN A 129 4.68 3.39 18.09
CA GLN A 129 3.49 3.99 17.48
C GLN A 129 3.10 5.25 18.21
N THR A 130 2.66 6.27 17.48
CA THR A 130 2.05 7.47 18.01
C THR A 130 0.72 7.73 17.29
N ASN A 131 -0.19 8.43 17.94
CA ASN A 131 -1.47 8.76 17.32
C ASN A 131 -1.25 9.68 16.11
N GLY A 132 -1.75 9.26 14.96
CA GLY A 132 -1.62 9.99 13.69
C GLY A 132 -0.43 9.61 12.83
N ASP A 133 0.26 8.51 13.14
CA ASP A 133 1.31 7.96 12.29
C ASP A 133 0.81 7.65 10.89
N LEU A 134 1.65 7.96 9.90
CA LEU A 134 1.46 7.56 8.53
C LEU A 134 2.47 6.46 8.18
N TRP A 135 2.00 5.45 7.43
CA TRP A 135 2.78 4.28 7.10
C TRP A 135 2.93 4.17 5.59
N PHE A 136 4.15 3.91 5.11
CA PHE A 136 4.48 3.90 3.69
C PHE A 136 5.35 2.70 3.34
N TYR A 137 5.27 2.28 2.11
CA TYR A 137 6.19 1.31 1.53
C TYR A 137 7.63 1.81 1.64
N ALA A 138 8.56 0.91 1.93
CA ALA A 138 9.99 1.23 1.98
C ALA A 138 10.70 1.11 0.62
N GLY A 139 9.93 1.03 -0.46
CA GLY A 139 10.47 0.84 -1.80
C GLY A 139 10.78 -0.61 -2.09
N GLU A 140 12.02 -0.89 -2.47
CA GLU A 140 12.54 -2.24 -2.71
C GLU A 140 13.14 -2.88 -1.44
N GLU A 141 13.22 -2.11 -0.36
CA GLU A 141 13.80 -2.56 0.91
C GLU A 141 12.81 -3.41 1.73
N ASP A 142 13.32 -4.37 2.48
CA ASP A 142 12.57 -5.20 3.41
C ASP A 142 12.24 -4.44 4.69
N GLY A 143 11.08 -3.82 4.74
CA GLY A 143 10.66 -3.03 5.89
C GLY A 143 9.55 -2.05 5.53
N ILE A 144 9.31 -1.11 6.43
CA ILE A 144 8.26 -0.12 6.27
C ILE A 144 8.74 1.26 6.71
N ASN A 145 8.34 2.30 6.02
CA ASN A 145 8.53 3.66 6.46
C ASN A 145 7.36 4.13 7.33
N ARG A 146 7.67 4.77 8.44
CA ARG A 146 6.70 5.40 9.34
C ARG A 146 7.04 6.87 9.52
N PHE A 147 6.07 7.75 9.30
CA PHE A 147 6.15 9.16 9.65
C PHE A 147 5.43 9.39 10.98
N ASP A 148 6.14 9.87 12.01
CA ASP A 148 5.64 10.06 13.38
C ASP A 148 5.09 11.47 13.64
N GLY A 149 4.87 12.24 12.57
CA GLY A 149 4.45 13.65 12.64
C GLY A 149 5.62 14.63 12.66
N ILE A 150 6.86 14.17 12.83
CA ILE A 150 8.09 14.97 12.87
C ILE A 150 9.08 14.49 11.82
N LYS A 151 9.36 13.19 11.79
CA LYS A 151 10.37 12.58 10.91
C LYS A 151 9.93 11.25 10.33
N MET A 152 10.53 10.88 9.20
CA MET A 152 10.41 9.55 8.61
C MET A 152 11.37 8.59 9.33
N ASN A 153 10.85 7.44 9.74
CA ASN A 153 11.62 6.34 10.32
C ASN A 153 11.50 5.13 9.40
N TYR A 154 12.62 4.48 9.08
CA TYR A 154 12.64 3.22 8.36
C TYR A 154 12.73 2.07 9.37
N LEU A 155 11.70 1.21 9.41
CA LEU A 155 11.57 0.11 10.35
C LEU A 155 11.79 -1.23 9.64
N ILE A 156 12.71 -2.03 10.15
CA ILE A 156 13.01 -3.38 9.65
C ILE A 156 12.00 -4.37 10.21
N PHE A 157 11.50 -5.27 9.37
CA PHE A 157 10.66 -6.37 9.81
C PHE A 157 11.45 -7.40 10.64
N PRO A 158 10.87 -7.90 11.74
CA PRO A 158 11.42 -9.09 12.38
C PRO A 158 11.28 -10.29 11.41
N LYS A 159 12.29 -11.16 11.42
CA LYS A 159 12.32 -12.31 10.51
C LYS A 159 11.78 -13.57 11.18
N PRO A 160 11.05 -14.46 10.43
CA PRO A 160 10.63 -15.75 10.92
C PRO A 160 11.84 -16.63 11.29
N LYS A 161 11.68 -17.51 12.28
CA LYS A 161 12.78 -18.41 12.73
C LYS A 161 13.29 -19.35 11.64
N ASN A 162 12.40 -19.76 10.74
CA ASN A 162 12.68 -20.68 9.63
C ASN A 162 12.58 -19.92 8.28
N GLU A 163 13.26 -18.78 8.18
CA GLU A 163 13.21 -17.96 6.98
C GLU A 163 13.80 -18.69 5.77
N ASN A 164 13.05 -18.69 4.65
CA ASN A 164 13.62 -19.03 3.35
C ASN A 164 14.42 -17.82 2.85
N PRO A 165 15.73 -17.97 2.52
CA PRO A 165 16.55 -16.85 2.04
C PRO A 165 16.02 -16.16 0.77
N ASP A 166 15.18 -16.86 -0.01
CA ASP A 166 14.59 -16.31 -1.24
C ASP A 166 13.31 -15.48 -0.97
N ASN A 167 12.87 -15.42 0.29
CA ASN A 167 11.72 -14.60 0.65
C ASN A 167 12.03 -13.11 0.56
N THR A 168 11.11 -12.35 -0.02
CA THR A 168 11.16 -10.89 -0.04
C THR A 168 9.99 -10.35 0.78
N TYR A 169 10.29 -9.38 1.64
CA TYR A 169 9.32 -8.73 2.52
C TYR A 169 8.98 -7.32 2.04
N GLY A 170 9.12 -7.08 0.74
CA GLY A 170 8.63 -5.83 0.15
C GLY A 170 7.13 -5.66 0.41
N VAL A 171 6.75 -4.52 0.98
CA VAL A 171 5.35 -4.21 1.32
C VAL A 171 4.49 -4.16 0.06
N THR A 172 3.33 -4.78 0.11
CA THR A 172 2.36 -4.83 -1.00
C THR A 172 1.07 -4.10 -0.68
N ASP A 173 0.67 -4.08 0.60
CA ASP A 173 -0.50 -3.34 1.07
C ASP A 173 -0.43 -3.07 2.58
N ILE A 174 -1.16 -2.06 3.03
CA ILE A 174 -1.23 -1.65 4.45
C ILE A 174 -2.68 -1.35 4.79
N SER A 175 -3.21 -2.05 5.81
CA SER A 175 -4.53 -1.80 6.36
C SER A 175 -4.42 -1.37 7.83
N LYS A 176 -5.22 -0.39 8.23
CA LYS A 176 -5.21 0.12 9.60
C LYS A 176 -6.57 -0.06 10.25
N GLU A 177 -6.61 -0.69 11.40
CA GLU A 177 -7.82 -0.82 12.21
C GLU A 177 -8.14 0.49 12.96
N LYS A 178 -9.39 0.59 13.41
CA LYS A 178 -9.86 1.77 14.15
C LYS A 178 -9.18 1.94 15.51
N ASP A 179 -8.78 0.85 16.14
CA ASP A 179 -8.03 0.81 17.41
C ASP A 179 -6.55 1.14 17.25
N GLY A 180 -6.07 1.24 16.00
CA GLY A 180 -4.71 1.61 15.67
C GLY A 180 -3.82 0.47 15.23
N ASN A 181 -4.26 -0.79 15.30
CA ASN A 181 -3.53 -1.93 14.76
C ASN A 181 -3.22 -1.72 13.28
N VAL A 182 -2.01 -2.09 12.88
CA VAL A 182 -1.55 -1.97 11.49
C VAL A 182 -1.26 -3.35 10.93
N TRP A 183 -1.95 -3.70 9.85
CA TRP A 183 -1.73 -4.92 9.09
C TRP A 183 -0.92 -4.60 7.84
N ILE A 184 0.15 -5.33 7.61
CA ILE A 184 1.10 -5.07 6.54
C ILE A 184 1.28 -6.36 5.74
N GLY A 185 0.77 -6.34 4.51
CA GLY A 185 0.96 -7.43 3.55
C GLY A 185 2.32 -7.31 2.87
N THR A 186 3.01 -8.44 2.71
CA THR A 186 4.24 -8.54 1.92
C THR A 186 4.18 -9.74 0.96
N TYR A 187 5.22 -9.93 0.15
CA TYR A 187 5.25 -11.09 -0.72
C TYR A 187 5.38 -12.43 0.02
N ALA A 188 5.91 -12.43 1.25
CA ALA A 188 6.24 -13.67 1.96
C ALA A 188 5.58 -13.83 3.33
N ALA A 189 5.00 -12.78 3.89
CA ALA A 189 4.34 -12.81 5.19
C ALA A 189 3.29 -11.70 5.31
N LEU A 190 2.37 -11.89 6.27
CA LEU A 190 1.54 -10.84 6.82
C LEU A 190 2.09 -10.45 8.19
N PHE A 191 2.25 -9.16 8.42
CA PHE A 191 2.65 -8.61 9.71
C PHE A 191 1.47 -7.87 10.34
N ASN A 192 1.34 -7.98 11.66
CA ASN A 192 0.44 -7.18 12.46
C ASN A 192 1.23 -6.46 13.54
N TYR A 193 1.08 -5.16 13.63
CA TYR A 193 1.66 -4.35 14.69
C TYR A 193 0.53 -3.74 15.53
N ASP A 194 0.46 -4.12 16.81
CA ASP A 194 -0.57 -3.72 17.76
C ASP A 194 -0.19 -2.50 18.63
N GLY A 195 0.94 -1.86 18.31
CA GLY A 195 1.51 -0.76 19.08
C GLY A 195 2.62 -1.19 20.04
N GLU A 196 2.75 -2.49 20.33
CA GLU A 196 3.76 -3.06 21.22
C GLU A 196 4.59 -4.14 20.51
N ILE A 197 3.94 -5.09 19.86
CA ILE A 197 4.55 -6.28 19.27
C ILE A 197 4.25 -6.38 17.78
N VAL A 198 5.26 -6.78 17.01
CA VAL A 198 5.08 -7.17 15.61
C VAL A 198 4.85 -8.67 15.54
N ASN A 199 3.62 -9.06 15.27
CA ASN A 199 3.23 -10.45 15.04
C ASN A 199 3.47 -10.81 13.57
N ILE A 200 4.05 -12.00 13.32
CA ILE A 200 4.34 -12.51 11.99
C ILE A 200 3.41 -13.67 11.67
N PHE A 201 2.75 -13.61 10.52
CA PHE A 201 1.93 -14.67 9.95
C PHE A 201 2.58 -15.11 8.64
N ASP A 202 3.40 -16.13 8.72
CA ASP A 202 4.05 -16.78 7.59
C ASP A 202 3.17 -17.89 6.99
N LYS A 203 3.71 -18.63 6.05
CA LYS A 203 3.03 -19.74 5.38
C LYS A 203 2.43 -20.75 6.38
N GLU A 204 3.18 -21.12 7.43
CA GLU A 204 2.77 -22.11 8.42
C GLU A 204 1.61 -21.59 9.27
N LYS A 205 1.73 -20.38 9.81
CA LYS A 205 0.66 -19.77 10.62
C LYS A 205 -0.60 -19.45 9.82
N LEU A 206 -0.47 -19.21 8.51
CA LEU A 206 -1.60 -18.99 7.61
C LEU A 206 -2.20 -20.28 7.09
N ASN A 207 -1.77 -21.46 7.58
CA ASN A 207 -2.26 -22.79 7.22
C ASN A 207 -2.20 -23.09 5.72
N LEU A 208 -1.16 -22.60 5.01
CA LEU A 208 -0.98 -22.87 3.60
C LEU A 208 -0.46 -24.30 3.38
N LYS A 209 -0.90 -24.94 2.29
CA LYS A 209 -0.42 -26.24 1.84
C LYS A 209 1.02 -26.16 1.33
N ASP A 210 1.72 -27.28 1.27
CA ASP A 210 3.14 -27.32 0.86
C ASP A 210 3.39 -26.77 -0.54
N ASN A 211 2.48 -26.97 -1.46
CA ASN A 211 2.54 -26.49 -2.84
C ASN A 211 1.97 -25.06 -3.05
N GLU A 212 1.50 -24.42 -1.99
CA GLU A 212 0.98 -23.04 -2.05
C GLU A 212 2.08 -22.05 -1.68
N LEU A 213 2.09 -20.94 -2.41
CA LEU A 213 3.03 -19.84 -2.19
C LEU A 213 2.28 -18.60 -1.75
N LEU A 214 2.74 -18.00 -0.67
CA LEU A 214 2.25 -16.70 -0.25
C LEU A 214 2.73 -15.63 -1.23
N HIS A 215 1.81 -14.76 -1.62
CA HIS A 215 2.08 -13.58 -2.44
C HIS A 215 0.94 -12.59 -2.22
N ILE A 216 0.95 -11.97 -1.04
CA ILE A 216 -0.11 -11.04 -0.65
C ILE A 216 -0.10 -9.84 -1.59
N ARG A 217 -1.29 -9.39 -1.98
CA ARG A 217 -1.51 -8.23 -2.86
C ARG A 217 -2.39 -7.19 -2.23
N SER A 218 -3.30 -7.59 -1.34
CA SER A 218 -4.19 -6.70 -0.63
C SER A 218 -4.52 -7.24 0.76
N VAL A 219 -4.73 -6.36 1.72
CA VAL A 219 -5.15 -6.66 3.10
C VAL A 219 -6.24 -5.69 3.49
N LEU A 220 -7.34 -6.20 4.03
CA LEU A 220 -8.43 -5.40 4.57
C LEU A 220 -8.79 -5.87 5.98
N ALA A 221 -8.70 -4.98 6.95
CA ALA A 221 -9.36 -5.11 8.24
C ALA A 221 -10.78 -4.54 8.11
N ASP A 222 -11.79 -5.39 8.11
CA ASP A 222 -13.17 -4.98 7.91
C ASP A 222 -13.82 -4.42 9.18
N SER A 223 -15.02 -3.85 9.04
CA SER A 223 -15.74 -3.23 10.15
C SER A 223 -16.17 -4.21 11.25
N LYS A 224 -16.09 -5.52 11.00
CA LYS A 224 -16.41 -6.61 11.94
C LYS A 224 -15.18 -7.20 12.63
N GLY A 225 -13.98 -6.64 12.38
CA GLY A 225 -12.71 -7.11 12.92
C GLY A 225 -12.19 -8.38 12.25
N ARG A 226 -12.62 -8.69 11.03
CA ARG A 226 -12.07 -9.78 10.23
C ARG A 226 -10.97 -9.26 9.32
N ILE A 227 -9.96 -10.07 9.08
CA ILE A 227 -8.85 -9.72 8.20
C ILE A 227 -8.95 -10.54 6.92
N TRP A 228 -9.13 -9.84 5.82
CA TRP A 228 -9.20 -10.40 4.47
C TRP A 228 -7.85 -10.21 3.80
N ILE A 229 -7.30 -11.28 3.23
CA ILE A 229 -5.96 -11.29 2.65
C ILE A 229 -6.07 -11.75 1.20
N GLY A 230 -5.95 -10.83 0.27
CA GLY A 230 -5.92 -11.12 -1.17
C GLY A 230 -4.55 -11.61 -1.59
N ASN A 231 -4.52 -12.71 -2.31
CA ASN A 231 -3.30 -13.36 -2.72
C ASN A 231 -3.27 -13.59 -4.23
N ASN A 232 -2.08 -13.57 -4.82
CA ASN A 232 -1.88 -13.85 -6.24
C ASN A 232 -1.61 -15.34 -6.44
N GLY A 233 -2.67 -16.12 -6.67
CA GLY A 233 -2.61 -17.54 -7.03
C GLY A 233 -3.31 -18.51 -6.08
N ILE A 234 -3.65 -18.10 -4.85
CA ILE A 234 -4.41 -18.92 -3.90
C ILE A 234 -5.71 -18.25 -3.44
N GLY A 235 -6.10 -17.16 -4.09
CA GLY A 235 -7.33 -16.44 -3.80
C GLY A 235 -7.29 -15.63 -2.52
N VAL A 236 -8.33 -15.75 -1.71
CA VAL A 236 -8.54 -14.99 -0.48
C VAL A 236 -8.38 -15.88 0.74
N LEU A 237 -7.55 -15.45 1.68
CA LEU A 237 -7.53 -15.99 3.03
C LEU A 237 -8.39 -15.09 3.93
N LEU A 238 -9.08 -15.69 4.89
CA LEU A 238 -9.90 -15.00 5.88
C LEU A 238 -9.46 -15.40 7.28
N MET A 239 -9.11 -14.40 8.09
CA MET A 239 -8.88 -14.55 9.52
C MET A 239 -10.08 -13.98 10.28
N GLU A 240 -10.67 -14.77 11.16
CA GLU A 240 -11.79 -14.39 12.03
C GLU A 240 -11.55 -14.99 13.43
N GLY A 241 -11.22 -14.13 14.40
CA GLY A 241 -10.74 -14.58 15.71
C GLY A 241 -9.47 -15.45 15.54
N ASN A 242 -9.53 -16.68 16.06
CA ASN A 242 -8.43 -17.65 15.95
C ASN A 242 -8.53 -18.55 14.70
N SER A 243 -9.54 -18.37 13.87
CA SER A 243 -9.76 -19.19 12.67
C SER A 243 -9.09 -18.54 11.46
N ILE A 244 -8.33 -19.34 10.70
CA ILE A 244 -7.75 -18.93 9.42
C ILE A 244 -8.16 -19.96 8.38
N ILE A 245 -8.84 -19.51 7.33
CA ILE A 245 -9.33 -20.37 6.25
C ILE A 245 -8.95 -19.79 4.88
N ASN A 246 -8.78 -20.65 3.89
CA ASN A 246 -8.81 -20.22 2.50
C ASN A 246 -10.29 -20.07 2.07
N PHE A 247 -10.74 -18.82 2.00
CA PHE A 247 -12.11 -18.45 1.65
C PHE A 247 -12.45 -18.83 0.21
N SER A 248 -11.54 -18.62 -0.73
CA SER A 248 -11.77 -18.98 -2.13
C SER A 248 -11.91 -20.50 -2.29
N GLU A 249 -11.06 -21.29 -1.63
CA GLU A 249 -11.14 -22.75 -1.68
C GLU A 249 -12.42 -23.26 -1.03
N LYS A 250 -12.79 -22.75 0.16
CA LYS A 250 -14.02 -23.13 0.88
C LYS A 250 -15.28 -22.90 0.04
N ASN A 251 -15.26 -21.91 -0.86
CA ASN A 251 -16.37 -21.56 -1.76
C ASN A 251 -16.22 -22.17 -3.17
N ASN A 252 -15.29 -23.11 -3.39
CA ASN A 252 -15.02 -23.76 -4.67
C ASN A 252 -14.64 -22.77 -5.79
N LEU A 253 -13.93 -21.69 -5.45
CA LEU A 253 -13.51 -20.65 -6.38
C LEU A 253 -12.05 -20.81 -6.84
N ILE A 254 -11.42 -21.94 -6.54
CA ILE A 254 -10.08 -22.32 -7.04
C ILE A 254 -10.25 -23.45 -8.05
N HIS A 255 -9.75 -23.26 -9.27
CA HIS A 255 -9.84 -24.33 -10.26
C HIS A 255 -8.87 -25.47 -9.96
N PRO A 256 -9.30 -26.75 -10.04
CA PRO A 256 -8.45 -27.90 -9.66
C PRO A 256 -7.16 -28.03 -10.47
N THR A 257 -7.15 -27.54 -11.70
CA THR A 257 -5.96 -27.59 -12.59
C THR A 257 -5.18 -26.27 -12.64
N SER A 258 -5.47 -25.32 -11.76
CA SER A 258 -4.75 -24.05 -11.71
C SER A 258 -3.27 -24.29 -11.35
N ALA A 259 -2.35 -23.79 -12.16
CA ALA A 259 -0.92 -23.74 -11.84
C ALA A 259 -0.60 -22.53 -10.90
N ARG A 260 -1.64 -21.94 -10.30
CA ARG A 260 -1.52 -20.84 -9.36
C ARG A 260 -1.00 -19.55 -10.03
N ARG A 261 0.12 -19.01 -9.60
CA ARG A 261 0.58 -17.67 -10.00
C ARG A 261 0.78 -17.46 -11.51
N GLY A 262 1.15 -18.51 -12.24
CA GLY A 262 1.49 -18.43 -13.67
C GLY A 262 0.28 -18.45 -14.60
N ASP A 263 -0.84 -18.96 -14.14
CA ASP A 263 -2.01 -19.19 -14.99
C ASP A 263 -2.94 -17.96 -15.07
N LYS A 264 -3.68 -17.91 -16.16
CA LYS A 264 -4.87 -17.07 -16.26
C LYS A 264 -6.03 -17.77 -15.56
N SER A 265 -6.74 -17.08 -14.67
CA SER A 265 -7.90 -17.61 -13.96
C SER A 265 -8.99 -18.07 -14.93
N LYS A 266 -9.63 -19.18 -14.61
CA LYS A 266 -10.80 -19.65 -15.33
C LYS A 266 -12.03 -18.81 -14.98
N PRO A 267 -13.01 -18.63 -15.89
CA PRO A 267 -14.27 -17.98 -15.54
C PRO A 267 -14.93 -18.63 -14.33
N GLY A 268 -15.41 -17.81 -13.39
CA GLY A 268 -16.06 -18.28 -12.18
C GLY A 268 -15.10 -18.65 -11.03
N THR A 269 -13.80 -18.29 -11.14
CA THR A 269 -12.82 -18.47 -10.05
C THR A 269 -12.38 -17.13 -9.47
N LEU A 270 -11.87 -17.18 -8.23
CA LEU A 270 -11.34 -16.04 -7.48
C LEU A 270 -9.94 -16.42 -6.95
N GLU A 271 -8.94 -16.36 -7.84
CA GLU A 271 -7.60 -16.90 -7.57
C GLU A 271 -6.51 -15.84 -7.43
N HIS A 272 -6.67 -14.69 -8.10
CA HIS A 272 -5.65 -13.65 -8.18
C HIS A 272 -6.21 -12.31 -7.69
N VAL A 273 -6.32 -12.16 -6.37
CA VAL A 273 -6.99 -11.01 -5.73
C VAL A 273 -5.99 -9.92 -5.44
N PHE A 274 -6.16 -8.76 -6.09
CA PHE A 274 -5.27 -7.61 -6.03
C PHE A 274 -5.83 -6.43 -5.24
N ALA A 275 -7.14 -6.40 -5.02
CA ALA A 275 -7.81 -5.36 -4.26
C ALA A 275 -8.94 -5.93 -3.43
N ILE A 276 -9.12 -5.40 -2.22
CA ILE A 276 -10.24 -5.75 -1.33
C ILE A 276 -10.75 -4.45 -0.69
N GLU A 277 -12.08 -4.26 -0.66
CA GLU A 277 -12.69 -3.10 0.00
C GLU A 277 -14.04 -3.49 0.60
N GLU A 278 -14.43 -2.85 1.71
CA GLU A 278 -15.74 -2.98 2.33
C GLU A 278 -16.63 -1.81 1.91
N ASP A 279 -17.80 -2.11 1.33
CA ASP A 279 -18.77 -1.07 0.98
C ASP A 279 -19.53 -0.53 2.21
N SER A 280 -20.39 0.47 1.99
CA SER A 280 -21.16 1.08 3.08
C SER A 280 -22.24 0.18 3.69
N GLU A 281 -22.59 -0.92 3.02
CA GLU A 281 -23.55 -1.93 3.50
C GLU A 281 -22.85 -3.07 4.25
N GLY A 282 -21.51 -3.06 4.32
CA GLY A 282 -20.69 -4.10 4.94
C GLY A 282 -20.47 -5.33 4.05
N ASN A 283 -20.69 -5.21 2.74
CA ASN A 283 -20.30 -6.23 1.78
C ASN A 283 -18.81 -6.11 1.46
N ILE A 284 -18.17 -7.23 1.22
CA ILE A 284 -16.76 -7.26 0.84
C ILE A 284 -16.64 -7.42 -0.66
N TRP A 285 -15.87 -6.55 -1.27
CA TRP A 285 -15.58 -6.56 -2.69
C TRP A 285 -14.15 -7.00 -2.93
N PHE A 286 -13.98 -7.88 -3.92
CA PHE A 286 -12.68 -8.38 -4.35
C PHE A 286 -12.45 -8.01 -5.81
N GLY A 287 -11.27 -7.48 -6.09
CA GLY A 287 -10.77 -7.21 -7.44
C GLY A 287 -9.83 -8.33 -7.87
N ASP A 288 -10.27 -9.15 -8.81
CA ASP A 288 -9.46 -10.22 -9.36
C ASP A 288 -8.73 -9.75 -10.64
N ARG A 289 -7.55 -10.32 -10.90
CA ARG A 289 -6.72 -10.02 -12.07
C ARG A 289 -7.41 -10.36 -13.40
N ASP A 290 -8.14 -11.48 -13.43
CA ASP A 290 -8.60 -12.09 -14.67
C ASP A 290 -10.12 -12.18 -14.76
N THR A 291 -10.85 -12.21 -13.63
CA THR A 291 -12.29 -12.50 -13.58
C THR A 291 -13.16 -11.31 -13.18
N GLY A 292 -12.53 -10.13 -12.94
CA GLY A 292 -13.25 -8.90 -12.64
C GLY A 292 -13.59 -8.71 -11.17
N ALA A 293 -14.75 -8.13 -10.88
CA ALA A 293 -15.16 -7.80 -9.52
C ALA A 293 -16.04 -8.89 -8.90
N TRP A 294 -15.82 -9.19 -7.63
CA TRP A 294 -16.62 -10.11 -6.84
C TRP A 294 -17.18 -9.40 -5.63
N LYS A 295 -18.45 -9.62 -5.32
CA LYS A 295 -19.13 -9.09 -4.12
C LYS A 295 -19.57 -10.24 -3.22
N TYR A 296 -19.24 -10.16 -1.93
CA TYR A 296 -19.70 -11.05 -0.87
C TYR A 296 -20.57 -10.27 0.11
N ASP A 297 -21.85 -10.64 0.20
CA ASP A 297 -22.85 -10.00 1.07
C ASP A 297 -22.97 -10.64 2.47
N GLY A 298 -22.06 -11.56 2.80
CA GLY A 298 -22.10 -12.36 4.02
C GLY A 298 -22.71 -13.75 3.82
N LYS A 299 -23.36 -14.01 2.67
CA LYS A 299 -23.98 -15.29 2.32
C LYS A 299 -23.68 -15.72 0.89
N THR A 300 -23.76 -14.79 -0.03
CA THR A 300 -23.72 -15.04 -1.48
C THR A 300 -22.51 -14.33 -2.09
N LEU A 301 -21.84 -15.00 -3.01
CA LEU A 301 -20.79 -14.43 -3.86
C LEU A 301 -21.37 -14.16 -5.25
N THR A 302 -21.21 -12.94 -5.72
CA THR A 302 -21.64 -12.51 -7.05
C THR A 302 -20.47 -11.99 -7.84
N ASN A 303 -20.26 -12.50 -9.07
CA ASN A 303 -19.22 -12.01 -9.98
C ASN A 303 -19.80 -11.00 -10.96
N TYR A 304 -19.10 -9.92 -11.17
CA TYR A 304 -19.44 -8.84 -12.10
C TYR A 304 -18.33 -8.65 -13.13
N SER A 305 -18.67 -8.66 -14.40
CA SER A 305 -17.77 -8.21 -15.46
C SER A 305 -17.75 -6.68 -15.50
N ILE A 306 -16.56 -6.07 -15.56
CA ILE A 306 -16.43 -4.61 -15.67
C ILE A 306 -16.43 -4.16 -17.14
N SER A 307 -15.92 -5.01 -18.04
CA SER A 307 -15.81 -4.71 -19.46
C SER A 307 -16.14 -5.95 -20.29
N ASP A 308 -16.71 -5.75 -21.47
CA ASP A 308 -16.96 -6.81 -22.46
C ASP A 308 -15.66 -7.33 -23.11
N LYS A 309 -14.54 -6.65 -22.87
CA LYS A 309 -13.21 -7.02 -23.36
C LYS A 309 -12.41 -7.71 -22.28
N LEU A 310 -12.13 -9.00 -22.49
CA LEU A 310 -11.32 -9.83 -21.58
C LEU A 310 -9.91 -9.27 -21.27
N SER A 311 -9.40 -8.31 -22.06
CA SER A 311 -8.10 -7.67 -21.84
C SER A 311 -8.10 -6.59 -20.74
N ASP A 312 -9.28 -6.16 -20.27
CA ASP A 312 -9.44 -5.00 -19.39
C ASP A 312 -10.00 -5.37 -18.01
N THR A 313 -9.84 -6.62 -17.58
CA THR A 313 -10.48 -7.14 -16.36
C THR A 313 -9.68 -6.92 -15.07
N MET A 314 -8.38 -6.67 -15.16
CA MET A 314 -7.52 -6.57 -13.98
C MET A 314 -7.82 -5.32 -13.16
N ILE A 315 -8.35 -5.54 -11.96
CA ILE A 315 -8.62 -4.50 -10.96
C ILE A 315 -7.40 -4.40 -10.05
N TRP A 316 -6.80 -3.21 -9.98
CA TRP A 316 -5.66 -2.96 -9.11
C TRP A 316 -6.02 -2.31 -7.78
N THR A 317 -7.12 -1.58 -7.76
CA THR A 317 -7.61 -0.94 -6.54
C THR A 317 -9.13 -0.84 -6.54
N ILE A 318 -9.72 -0.96 -5.37
CA ILE A 318 -11.12 -0.62 -5.10
C ILE A 318 -11.08 0.43 -3.99
N TYR A 319 -11.87 1.49 -4.14
CA TYR A 319 -11.86 2.60 -3.21
C TYR A 319 -13.29 3.08 -2.93
N LYS A 320 -13.63 3.24 -1.67
CA LYS A 320 -14.89 3.84 -1.22
C LYS A 320 -14.68 5.32 -0.92
N ASP A 321 -15.31 6.18 -1.71
CA ASP A 321 -15.20 7.63 -1.54
C ASP A 321 -16.07 8.15 -0.38
N ASN A 322 -15.95 9.45 -0.05
CA ASN A 322 -16.70 10.11 1.03
C ASN A 322 -18.21 10.18 0.80
N LYS A 323 -18.69 9.81 -0.40
CA LYS A 323 -20.11 9.70 -0.76
C LYS A 323 -20.57 8.24 -0.81
N ASN A 324 -19.73 7.31 -0.33
CA ASN A 324 -19.96 5.86 -0.38
C ASN A 324 -20.03 5.28 -1.81
N ASN A 325 -19.49 5.97 -2.81
CA ASN A 325 -19.33 5.37 -4.12
C ASN A 325 -18.15 4.41 -4.13
N LEU A 326 -18.31 3.25 -4.75
CA LEU A 326 -17.20 2.35 -5.02
C LEU A 326 -16.58 2.65 -6.38
N LEU A 327 -15.29 2.95 -6.37
CA LEU A 327 -14.47 3.22 -7.55
C LEU A 327 -13.48 2.09 -7.75
N PHE A 328 -13.34 1.65 -9.00
CA PHE A 328 -12.50 0.52 -9.39
C PHE A 328 -11.43 1.01 -10.36
N GLY A 329 -10.18 1.01 -9.92
CA GLY A 329 -9.03 1.38 -10.73
C GLY A 329 -8.46 0.16 -11.47
N MET A 330 -8.35 0.30 -12.80
CA MET A 330 -7.98 -0.78 -13.70
C MET A 330 -6.51 -0.72 -14.11
N ALA A 331 -5.96 -1.86 -14.55
CA ALA A 331 -4.60 -1.97 -15.04
C ALA A 331 -4.33 -1.17 -16.34
N ASN A 332 -5.37 -0.80 -17.06
CA ASN A 332 -5.29 -0.02 -18.31
C ASN A 332 -5.48 1.50 -18.11
N GLY A 333 -5.46 1.98 -16.85
CA GLY A 333 -5.61 3.40 -16.53
C GLY A 333 -7.06 3.91 -16.44
N ASN A 334 -8.05 3.07 -16.72
CA ASN A 334 -9.46 3.45 -16.55
C ASN A 334 -9.88 3.37 -15.09
N ILE A 335 -10.91 4.15 -14.75
CA ILE A 335 -11.62 4.09 -13.49
C ILE A 335 -13.10 3.88 -13.76
N PHE A 336 -13.71 2.93 -13.05
CA PHE A 336 -15.14 2.66 -13.14
C PHE A 336 -15.78 2.88 -11.77
N LYS A 337 -17.05 3.27 -11.79
CA LYS A 337 -17.91 3.37 -10.61
C LYS A 337 -19.02 2.33 -10.71
N PHE A 338 -19.27 1.60 -9.63
CA PHE A 338 -20.43 0.71 -9.56
C PHE A 338 -21.67 1.50 -9.14
N ASN A 339 -22.75 1.42 -9.93
CA ASN A 339 -23.99 2.15 -9.69
C ASN A 339 -25.07 1.29 -8.99
N GLY A 340 -24.71 0.11 -8.47
CA GLY A 340 -25.62 -0.88 -7.88
C GLY A 340 -26.05 -1.97 -8.85
N LYS A 341 -25.80 -1.82 -10.17
CA LYS A 341 -26.14 -2.80 -11.20
C LYS A 341 -25.02 -3.04 -12.20
N VAL A 342 -24.40 -1.98 -12.69
CA VAL A 342 -23.36 -2.02 -13.72
C VAL A 342 -22.22 -1.07 -13.36
N PHE A 343 -21.12 -1.23 -14.07
CA PHE A 343 -19.96 -0.35 -13.97
C PHE A 343 -20.05 0.75 -15.02
N GLU A 344 -19.89 1.98 -14.60
CA GLU A 344 -19.89 3.19 -15.44
C GLU A 344 -18.50 3.80 -15.41
N LYS A 345 -17.96 4.13 -16.59
CA LYS A 345 -16.66 4.78 -16.70
C LYS A 345 -16.70 6.15 -16.02
N GLN A 346 -15.71 6.43 -15.17
CA GLN A 346 -15.48 7.70 -14.51
C GLN A 346 -14.22 8.34 -15.09
N PHE A 347 -14.20 9.66 -15.26
CA PHE A 347 -13.06 10.46 -15.73
C PHE A 347 -12.64 10.22 -17.18
#